data_9fb3a28487a23a42b9359d8523c9a2fa
#
_entry.id   9fb3a28487a23a42b9359d8523c9a2fa
#
_cell.length_a   1.000
_cell.length_b   1.000
_cell.length_c   1.000
_cell.angle_alpha   90.00
_cell.angle_beta   90.00
_cell.angle_gamma   90.00
#
_symmetry.space_group_name_H-M   'P 1'
#
loop_
_entity.id
_entity.type
_entity.pdbx_description
1 polymer ?
#
loop_
_entity_poly.entity_id
_entity_poly.type
_entity_poly.pdbx_seq_one_letter_code
_entity_poly.pdbx_strand_id
1 'polypeptide(L)'
;MAKNKNISALQISPSPKGTEATLNKILSFKDKLKGTDLVVMPEAILGGYPKGEGFGTQLGFRLDSGRITYQKYFDTAVDLAGPEINALCNMSSSINTSIVIGVIERAGSTLYCTALFIDPSKGLTHKHRKLMPTGSERLIWGQGDGSTLPVVDTNAGKASAVICWENYMPLLRMAMYAKGTEIWCAPTVDARSAWQSTMQHIALEGRCFVVSACQYQASPAKQGLNIKNWAENEVLINGGSVIIGPLGDILAGPLFGEEGLISADINMDDITKSRYDMDVIGHYARPDVFELRVNETPRQSVTTFIEEDD
;
A
#
# COMPACT_ATOMS: atom_id res chain seq x y z
N MET A 1 1.91 -7.16 -26.03
CA MET A 1 0.81 -6.96 -25.05
C MET A 1 -0.09 -5.83 -25.55
N ALA A 2 -1.38 -5.84 -25.21
CA ALA A 2 -2.25 -4.71 -25.50
C ALA A 2 -1.71 -3.46 -24.80
N LYS A 3 -1.58 -2.32 -25.54
CA LYS A 3 -1.02 -1.08 -25.01
C LYS A 3 -1.99 -0.34 -24.08
N ASN A 4 -3.28 -0.50 -24.31
CA ASN A 4 -4.32 0.07 -23.47
C ASN A 4 -4.62 -0.84 -22.30
N LYS A 5 -4.67 -0.26 -21.10
CA LYS A 5 -4.91 -0.92 -19.83
C LYS A 5 -5.92 -0.14 -19.01
N ASN A 6 -6.65 -0.83 -18.14
CA ASN A 6 -7.54 -0.19 -17.16
C ASN A 6 -6.95 -0.38 -15.75
N ILE A 7 -6.74 0.72 -15.03
CA ILE A 7 -6.24 0.71 -13.66
C ILE A 7 -7.23 1.40 -12.72
N SER A 8 -7.35 0.90 -11.50
CA SER A 8 -8.34 1.37 -10.55
C SER A 8 -7.77 1.56 -9.15
N ALA A 9 -8.33 2.51 -8.39
CA ALA A 9 -8.14 2.63 -6.96
C ALA A 9 -9.48 2.44 -6.23
N LEU A 10 -9.52 1.51 -5.29
CA LEU A 10 -10.69 1.25 -4.46
C LEU A 10 -10.53 1.99 -3.13
N GLN A 11 -11.36 3.00 -2.90
CA GLN A 11 -11.40 3.78 -1.65
C GLN A 11 -12.50 3.26 -0.73
N ILE A 12 -12.13 2.62 0.36
CA ILE A 12 -13.07 2.08 1.35
C ILE A 12 -12.52 2.23 2.78
N SER A 13 -13.41 2.07 3.77
CA SER A 13 -13.06 1.96 5.18
C SER A 13 -12.96 0.50 5.61
N PRO A 14 -12.11 0.19 6.59
CA PRO A 14 -12.26 -1.07 7.33
C PRO A 14 -13.61 -1.10 8.04
N SER A 15 -14.19 -2.28 8.15
CA SER A 15 -15.44 -2.45 8.90
C SER A 15 -15.16 -2.44 10.42
N PRO A 16 -15.96 -1.74 11.22
CA PRO A 16 -15.85 -1.84 12.69
C PRO A 16 -16.18 -3.24 13.23
N LYS A 17 -16.75 -4.11 12.40
CA LYS A 17 -17.03 -5.53 12.73
C LYS A 17 -15.80 -6.44 12.50
N GLY A 18 -14.64 -5.89 12.13
CA GLY A 18 -13.39 -6.61 11.97
C GLY A 18 -13.03 -7.01 10.54
N THR A 19 -11.98 -7.82 10.44
CA THR A 19 -11.32 -8.17 9.19
C THR A 19 -12.21 -8.96 8.23
N GLU A 20 -12.96 -9.93 8.72
CA GLU A 20 -13.89 -10.72 7.90
C GLU A 20 -14.96 -9.84 7.24
N ALA A 21 -15.55 -8.92 8.00
CA ALA A 21 -16.57 -8.01 7.47
C ALA A 21 -15.96 -7.01 6.46
N THR A 22 -14.70 -6.62 6.65
CA THR A 22 -13.96 -5.79 5.69
C THR A 22 -13.69 -6.57 4.40
N LEU A 23 -13.27 -7.82 4.52
CA LEU A 23 -13.06 -8.71 3.37
C LEU A 23 -14.36 -8.87 2.57
N ASN A 24 -15.48 -9.14 3.24
CA ASN A 24 -16.79 -9.27 2.58
C ASN A 24 -17.18 -7.98 1.84
N LYS A 25 -16.86 -6.80 2.41
CA LYS A 25 -17.02 -5.51 1.71
C LYS A 25 -16.15 -5.45 0.46
N ILE A 26 -14.87 -5.82 0.52
CA ILE A 26 -13.98 -5.87 -0.65
C ILE A 26 -14.56 -6.80 -1.73
N LEU A 27 -14.96 -8.00 -1.34
CA LEU A 27 -15.51 -9.00 -2.26
C LEU A 27 -16.81 -8.52 -2.94
N SER A 28 -17.59 -7.65 -2.29
CA SER A 28 -18.80 -7.06 -2.90
C SER A 28 -18.52 -6.14 -4.09
N PHE A 29 -17.29 -5.64 -4.24
CA PHE A 29 -16.88 -4.86 -5.42
C PHE A 29 -16.47 -5.71 -6.62
N LYS A 30 -16.45 -7.05 -6.48
CA LYS A 30 -16.01 -7.97 -7.53
C LYS A 30 -16.57 -7.64 -8.92
N ASP A 31 -17.87 -7.44 -9.02
CA ASP A 31 -18.50 -7.18 -10.32
C ASP A 31 -18.13 -5.81 -10.90
N LYS A 32 -17.88 -4.81 -10.05
CA LYS A 32 -17.42 -3.48 -10.46
C LYS A 32 -15.97 -3.46 -10.94
N LEU A 33 -15.17 -4.45 -10.52
CA LEU A 33 -13.77 -4.60 -10.88
C LEU A 33 -13.55 -5.44 -12.15
N LYS A 34 -14.59 -6.02 -12.73
CA LYS A 34 -14.47 -6.75 -14.01
C LYS A 34 -13.99 -5.82 -15.12
N GLY A 35 -12.96 -6.27 -15.83
CA GLY A 35 -12.32 -5.48 -16.90
C GLY A 35 -11.18 -4.56 -16.42
N THR A 36 -10.94 -4.47 -15.12
CA THR A 36 -9.76 -3.79 -14.56
C THR A 36 -8.53 -4.71 -14.65
N ASP A 37 -7.43 -4.22 -15.20
CA ASP A 37 -6.16 -4.97 -15.25
C ASP A 37 -5.44 -4.97 -13.89
N LEU A 38 -5.49 -3.84 -13.15
CA LEU A 38 -4.88 -3.69 -11.83
C LEU A 38 -5.77 -2.84 -10.92
N VAL A 39 -6.07 -3.33 -9.72
CA VAL A 39 -6.71 -2.53 -8.66
C VAL A 39 -5.75 -2.34 -7.49
N VAL A 40 -5.66 -1.11 -6.99
CA VAL A 40 -4.92 -0.76 -5.77
C VAL A 40 -5.93 -0.47 -4.66
N MET A 41 -5.68 -1.05 -3.49
CA MET A 41 -6.50 -0.90 -2.28
C MET A 41 -5.67 -0.25 -1.16
N PRO A 42 -6.31 0.42 -0.19
CA PRO A 42 -5.61 1.24 0.79
C PRO A 42 -4.62 0.49 1.70
N GLU A 43 -3.70 1.25 2.32
CA GLU A 43 -2.87 0.83 3.44
C GLU A 43 -3.73 0.24 4.57
N ALA A 44 -3.28 -0.89 5.14
CA ALA A 44 -3.87 -1.52 6.33
C ALA A 44 -5.40 -1.72 6.25
N ILE A 45 -5.94 -1.97 5.05
CA ILE A 45 -7.40 -2.14 4.91
C ILE A 45 -7.89 -3.43 5.57
N LEU A 46 -7.13 -4.53 5.46
CA LEU A 46 -7.34 -5.72 6.28
C LEU A 46 -6.46 -5.66 7.53
N GLY A 47 -7.06 -5.91 8.68
CA GLY A 47 -6.48 -5.68 9.99
C GLY A 47 -6.81 -4.30 10.57
N GLY A 48 -7.11 -3.31 9.71
CA GLY A 48 -7.51 -1.95 10.07
C GLY A 48 -6.34 -1.03 10.44
N TYR A 49 -6.47 0.26 10.09
CA TYR A 49 -5.57 1.30 10.59
C TYR A 49 -6.09 1.81 11.93
N PRO A 50 -5.31 1.72 13.03
CA PRO A 50 -5.80 2.02 14.39
C PRO A 50 -5.79 3.53 14.67
N LYS A 51 -6.55 4.31 13.90
CA LYS A 51 -6.60 5.77 13.98
C LYS A 51 -6.99 6.25 15.37
N GLY A 52 -6.12 7.05 16.00
CA GLY A 52 -6.35 7.62 17.32
C GLY A 52 -6.07 6.69 18.50
N GLU A 53 -5.68 5.42 18.27
CA GLU A 53 -5.34 4.48 19.32
C GLU A 53 -3.89 4.70 19.80
N GLY A 54 -3.70 4.73 21.11
CA GLY A 54 -2.39 4.93 21.75
C GLY A 54 -1.80 3.69 22.42
N PHE A 55 -2.55 2.58 22.44
CA PHE A 55 -2.11 1.31 23.08
C PHE A 55 -1.60 1.50 24.51
N GLY A 56 -2.16 2.47 25.26
CA GLY A 56 -1.78 2.77 26.64
C GLY A 56 -0.31 3.15 26.83
N THR A 57 0.37 3.60 25.76
CA THR A 57 1.81 3.89 25.79
C THR A 57 2.08 5.36 26.09
N GLN A 58 3.02 5.60 27.03
CA GLN A 58 3.65 6.89 27.28
C GLN A 58 5.15 6.67 27.42
N LEU A 59 5.97 7.71 27.21
CA LEU A 59 7.41 7.60 27.43
C LEU A 59 7.67 7.18 28.89
N GLY A 60 8.39 6.07 29.04
CA GLY A 60 8.77 5.52 30.33
C GLY A 60 7.83 4.45 30.90
N PHE A 61 6.57 4.34 30.45
CA PHE A 61 5.68 3.28 30.91
C PHE A 61 4.57 2.91 29.92
N ARG A 62 3.93 1.78 30.18
CA ARG A 62 2.78 1.25 29.45
C ARG A 62 1.71 0.80 30.43
N LEU A 63 0.44 1.09 30.11
CA LEU A 63 -0.70 0.60 30.88
C LEU A 63 -1.02 -0.86 30.51
N ASP A 64 -1.47 -1.65 31.47
CA ASP A 64 -1.90 -3.04 31.22
C ASP A 64 -3.09 -3.11 30.25
N SER A 65 -3.98 -2.11 30.28
CA SER A 65 -5.07 -1.98 29.30
C SER A 65 -4.55 -1.90 27.85
N GLY A 66 -3.37 -1.33 27.64
CA GLY A 66 -2.74 -1.26 26.32
C GLY A 66 -2.34 -2.63 25.78
N ARG A 67 -1.98 -3.58 26.65
CA ARG A 67 -1.69 -4.98 26.24
C ARG A 67 -2.95 -5.67 25.74
N ILE A 68 -4.09 -5.42 26.36
CA ILE A 68 -5.40 -5.94 25.95
C ILE A 68 -5.80 -5.34 24.60
N THR A 69 -5.61 -4.02 24.41
CA THR A 69 -5.88 -3.35 23.14
C THR A 69 -4.99 -3.90 22.03
N TYR A 70 -3.68 -4.10 22.31
CA TYR A 70 -2.75 -4.70 21.36
C TYR A 70 -3.16 -6.13 20.98
N GLN A 71 -3.56 -6.97 21.96
CA GLN A 71 -4.02 -8.32 21.68
C GLN A 71 -5.22 -8.31 20.73
N LYS A 72 -6.23 -7.47 21.02
CA LYS A 72 -7.41 -7.33 20.12
C LYS A 72 -7.00 -6.91 18.72
N TYR A 73 -6.05 -5.98 18.60
CA TYR A 73 -5.54 -5.55 17.31
C TYR A 73 -4.75 -6.66 16.61
N PHE A 74 -3.92 -7.38 17.34
CA PHE A 74 -3.18 -8.54 16.85
C PHE A 74 -4.12 -9.62 16.28
N ASP A 75 -5.26 -9.84 16.92
CA ASP A 75 -6.27 -10.83 16.48
C ASP A 75 -6.99 -10.40 15.19
N THR A 76 -7.00 -9.10 14.84
CA THR A 76 -7.56 -8.62 13.55
C THR A 76 -6.59 -8.73 12.38
N ALA A 77 -5.30 -8.92 12.65
CA ALA A 77 -4.26 -9.03 11.63
C ALA A 77 -4.38 -10.35 10.84
N VAL A 78 -3.94 -10.33 9.59
CA VAL A 78 -4.05 -11.48 8.69
C VAL A 78 -2.77 -12.32 8.67
N ASP A 79 -2.95 -13.62 8.54
CA ASP A 79 -1.90 -14.55 8.15
C ASP A 79 -1.83 -14.61 6.62
N LEU A 80 -0.63 -14.54 6.03
CA LEU A 80 -0.50 -14.55 4.58
C LEU A 80 -0.88 -15.89 3.93
N ALA A 81 -0.89 -16.98 4.70
CA ALA A 81 -1.42 -18.27 4.29
C ALA A 81 -2.90 -18.47 4.69
N GLY A 82 -3.52 -17.44 5.28
CA GLY A 82 -4.86 -17.49 5.86
C GLY A 82 -6.00 -17.42 4.85
N PRO A 83 -7.22 -17.61 5.34
CA PRO A 83 -8.43 -17.66 4.49
C PRO A 83 -8.72 -16.30 3.81
N GLU A 84 -8.35 -15.18 4.42
CA GLU A 84 -8.58 -13.85 3.86
C GLU A 84 -7.80 -13.65 2.57
N ILE A 85 -6.52 -14.05 2.57
CA ILE A 85 -5.66 -13.95 1.39
C ILE A 85 -6.10 -14.94 0.32
N ASN A 86 -6.50 -16.15 0.69
CA ASN A 86 -7.06 -17.12 -0.24
C ASN A 86 -8.34 -16.60 -0.93
N ALA A 87 -9.22 -15.91 -0.19
CA ALA A 87 -10.43 -15.31 -0.76
C ALA A 87 -10.11 -14.20 -1.77
N LEU A 88 -9.10 -13.36 -1.48
CA LEU A 88 -8.62 -12.34 -2.42
C LEU A 88 -7.98 -12.96 -3.67
N CYS A 89 -7.20 -14.03 -3.53
CA CYS A 89 -6.65 -14.77 -4.66
C CYS A 89 -7.76 -15.35 -5.54
N ASN A 90 -8.79 -15.93 -4.93
CA ASN A 90 -9.95 -16.45 -5.65
C ASN A 90 -10.74 -15.35 -6.37
N MET A 91 -10.90 -14.18 -5.74
CA MET A 91 -11.51 -13.00 -6.39
C MET A 91 -10.68 -12.57 -7.58
N SER A 92 -9.37 -12.33 -7.39
CA SER A 92 -8.43 -11.96 -8.45
C SER A 92 -8.51 -12.89 -9.65
N SER A 93 -8.42 -14.19 -9.41
CA SER A 93 -8.50 -15.22 -10.45
C SER A 93 -9.84 -15.17 -11.20
N SER A 94 -10.96 -15.05 -10.46
CA SER A 94 -12.31 -15.11 -11.04
C SER A 94 -12.66 -13.93 -11.94
N ILE A 95 -12.00 -12.77 -11.77
CA ILE A 95 -12.21 -11.57 -12.59
C ILE A 95 -10.99 -11.21 -13.45
N ASN A 96 -9.92 -12.02 -13.38
CA ASN A 96 -8.65 -11.83 -14.09
C ASN A 96 -8.02 -10.43 -13.84
N THR A 97 -8.02 -9.97 -12.59
CA THR A 97 -7.51 -8.65 -12.17
C THR A 97 -6.35 -8.82 -11.20
N SER A 98 -5.21 -8.18 -11.46
CA SER A 98 -4.12 -8.07 -10.48
C SER A 98 -4.54 -7.17 -9.32
N ILE A 99 -4.14 -7.52 -8.09
CA ILE A 99 -4.49 -6.76 -6.89
C ILE A 99 -3.24 -6.33 -6.15
N VAL A 100 -3.17 -5.04 -5.79
CA VAL A 100 -2.25 -4.52 -4.76
C VAL A 100 -3.09 -4.07 -3.57
N ILE A 101 -2.84 -4.61 -2.38
CA ILE A 101 -3.65 -4.36 -1.18
C ILE A 101 -2.78 -4.19 0.06
N GLY A 102 -3.07 -3.16 0.86
CA GLY A 102 -2.45 -2.96 2.17
C GLY A 102 -3.12 -3.78 3.25
N VAL A 103 -2.34 -4.51 4.03
CA VAL A 103 -2.82 -5.35 5.14
C VAL A 103 -1.96 -5.16 6.38
N ILE A 104 -2.48 -5.54 7.54
CA ILE A 104 -1.67 -5.80 8.73
C ILE A 104 -1.32 -7.29 8.73
N GLU A 105 -0.08 -7.58 8.39
CA GLU A 105 0.47 -8.94 8.36
C GLU A 105 0.85 -9.37 9.77
N ARG A 106 0.40 -10.55 10.18
CA ARG A 106 0.88 -11.23 11.38
C ARG A 106 2.00 -12.19 10.99
N ALA A 107 3.21 -11.97 11.51
CA ALA A 107 4.35 -12.85 11.31
C ALA A 107 4.98 -13.20 12.66
N GLY A 108 4.69 -14.41 13.15
CA GLY A 108 5.01 -14.81 14.53
C GLY A 108 4.30 -13.88 15.53
N SER A 109 5.07 -13.23 16.39
CA SER A 109 4.57 -12.27 17.39
C SER A 109 4.63 -10.81 16.94
N THR A 110 5.03 -10.55 15.70
CA THR A 110 5.21 -9.19 15.17
C THR A 110 4.13 -8.88 14.12
N LEU A 111 3.61 -7.65 14.18
CA LEU A 111 2.73 -7.09 13.16
C LEU A 111 3.55 -6.23 12.19
N TYR A 112 3.22 -6.31 10.91
CA TYR A 112 3.81 -5.48 9.87
C TYR A 112 2.70 -4.82 9.04
N CYS A 113 2.87 -3.55 8.71
CA CYS A 113 2.11 -2.92 7.65
C CYS A 113 2.70 -3.38 6.32
N THR A 114 1.91 -4.06 5.50
CA THR A 114 2.40 -4.78 4.33
C THR A 114 1.50 -4.52 3.13
N ALA A 115 2.09 -4.26 1.96
CA ALA A 115 1.41 -4.28 0.68
C ALA A 115 1.63 -5.65 0.02
N LEU A 116 0.54 -6.28 -0.41
CA LEU A 116 0.54 -7.59 -1.07
C LEU A 116 0.29 -7.43 -2.55
N PHE A 117 0.94 -8.28 -3.37
CA PHE A 117 0.73 -8.39 -4.80
C PHE A 117 0.10 -9.74 -5.11
N ILE A 118 -1.11 -9.72 -5.65
CA ILE A 118 -1.88 -10.91 -6.02
C ILE A 118 -2.04 -10.95 -7.53
N ASP A 119 -1.53 -12.01 -8.13
CA ASP A 119 -1.63 -12.32 -9.54
C ASP A 119 -2.84 -13.24 -9.79
N PRO A 120 -3.67 -12.99 -10.82
CA PRO A 120 -4.87 -13.77 -11.06
C PRO A 120 -4.61 -15.25 -11.39
N SER A 121 -3.41 -15.59 -11.86
CA SER A 121 -3.04 -16.96 -12.21
C SER A 121 -2.18 -17.67 -11.16
N LYS A 122 -1.42 -16.90 -10.34
CA LYS A 122 -0.42 -17.43 -9.41
C LYS A 122 -0.80 -17.23 -7.94
N GLY A 123 -1.85 -16.43 -7.66
CA GLY A 123 -2.22 -16.05 -6.29
C GLY A 123 -1.27 -14.99 -5.70
N LEU A 124 -1.01 -15.07 -4.39
CA LEU A 124 -0.07 -14.17 -3.71
C LEU A 124 1.36 -14.43 -4.20
N THR A 125 1.96 -13.45 -4.88
CA THR A 125 3.29 -13.58 -5.49
C THR A 125 4.37 -12.87 -4.71
N HIS A 126 4.11 -11.63 -4.27
CA HIS A 126 5.10 -10.77 -3.61
C HIS A 126 4.45 -9.96 -2.51
N LYS A 127 5.30 -9.41 -1.65
CA LYS A 127 4.92 -8.44 -0.62
C LYS A 127 5.98 -7.36 -0.46
N HIS A 128 5.54 -6.21 0.04
CA HIS A 128 6.40 -5.16 0.56
C HIS A 128 5.98 -4.84 1.99
N ARG A 129 6.88 -5.04 2.96
CA ARG A 129 6.72 -4.59 4.34
C ARG A 129 7.20 -3.15 4.47
N LYS A 130 6.38 -2.28 5.05
CA LYS A 130 6.72 -0.88 5.28
C LYS A 130 8.07 -0.76 5.98
N LEU A 131 9.04 -0.11 5.33
CA LEU A 131 10.43 0.00 5.84
C LEU A 131 10.47 0.79 7.15
N MET A 132 9.65 1.85 7.23
CA MET A 132 9.60 2.73 8.39
C MET A 132 8.16 3.08 8.73
N PRO A 133 7.56 2.43 9.72
CA PRO A 133 6.28 2.87 10.28
C PRO A 133 6.37 4.32 10.77
N THR A 134 5.30 5.09 10.57
CA THR A 134 5.31 6.54 10.79
C THR A 134 5.01 6.88 12.24
N GLY A 135 5.85 7.69 12.88
CA GLY A 135 5.60 8.22 14.23
C GLY A 135 5.28 7.13 15.25
N SER A 136 4.09 7.17 15.84
CA SER A 136 3.64 6.19 16.85
C SER A 136 3.34 4.79 16.30
N GLU A 137 3.20 4.61 14.99
CA GLU A 137 3.06 3.28 14.38
C GLU A 137 4.23 2.36 14.76
N ARG A 138 5.42 2.93 14.98
CA ARG A 138 6.64 2.21 15.44
C ARG A 138 6.50 1.49 16.78
N LEU A 139 5.46 1.82 17.55
CA LEU A 139 5.18 1.15 18.82
C LEU A 139 4.55 -0.22 18.62
N ILE A 140 3.88 -0.45 17.47
CA ILE A 140 3.06 -1.62 17.22
C ILE A 140 3.46 -2.40 15.97
N TRP A 141 4.11 -1.75 14.99
CA TRP A 141 4.52 -2.41 13.75
C TRP A 141 6.04 -2.53 13.65
N GLY A 142 6.46 -3.70 13.22
CA GLY A 142 7.85 -3.97 12.86
C GLY A 142 8.25 -3.23 11.58
N GLN A 143 9.56 -3.01 11.44
CA GLN A 143 10.17 -2.44 10.24
C GLN A 143 10.38 -3.53 9.19
N GLY A 144 10.08 -3.22 7.93
CA GLY A 144 10.51 -4.00 6.80
C GLY A 144 12.00 -3.86 6.54
N ASP A 145 12.52 -4.64 5.59
CA ASP A 145 13.89 -4.56 5.10
C ASP A 145 13.93 -4.52 3.57
N GLY A 146 15.13 -4.39 3.01
CA GLY A 146 15.29 -4.27 1.56
C GLY A 146 14.94 -5.53 0.77
N SER A 147 14.76 -6.69 1.42
CA SER A 147 14.38 -7.94 0.74
C SER A 147 12.96 -7.93 0.19
N THR A 148 12.14 -6.99 0.65
CA THR A 148 10.74 -6.84 0.24
C THR A 148 10.49 -5.55 -0.53
N LEU A 149 11.34 -5.25 -1.50
CA LEU A 149 11.22 -4.11 -2.44
C LEU A 149 10.99 -4.63 -3.88
N PRO A 150 9.87 -5.30 -4.15
CA PRO A 150 9.62 -5.87 -5.46
C PRO A 150 9.12 -4.84 -6.47
N VAL A 151 9.46 -5.07 -7.74
CA VAL A 151 8.70 -4.60 -8.90
C VAL A 151 8.14 -5.84 -9.59
N VAL A 152 6.83 -5.91 -9.73
CA VAL A 152 6.10 -7.13 -10.08
C VAL A 152 5.41 -6.95 -11.43
N ASP A 153 5.52 -7.94 -12.30
CA ASP A 153 4.72 -7.99 -13.52
C ASP A 153 3.25 -8.22 -13.16
N THR A 154 2.38 -7.32 -13.59
CA THR A 154 0.93 -7.38 -13.42
C THR A 154 0.24 -7.38 -14.78
N ASN A 155 -1.09 -7.58 -14.79
CA ASN A 155 -1.85 -7.47 -16.05
C ASN A 155 -1.75 -6.07 -16.68
N ALA A 156 -1.50 -5.03 -15.88
CA ALA A 156 -1.39 -3.65 -16.35
C ALA A 156 0.04 -3.25 -16.77
N GLY A 157 1.07 -3.88 -16.21
CA GLY A 157 2.49 -3.55 -16.43
C GLY A 157 3.29 -3.81 -15.14
N LYS A 158 4.52 -3.32 -15.10
CA LYS A 158 5.43 -3.48 -13.95
C LYS A 158 5.04 -2.55 -12.81
N ALA A 159 4.49 -3.10 -11.73
CA ALA A 159 4.02 -2.36 -10.58
C ALA A 159 4.97 -2.47 -9.38
N SER A 160 5.19 -1.35 -8.71
CA SER A 160 5.75 -1.28 -7.36
C SER A 160 4.69 -0.83 -6.37
N ALA A 161 4.87 -1.12 -5.08
CA ALA A 161 4.03 -0.57 -4.02
C ALA A 161 4.90 0.05 -2.93
N VAL A 162 4.59 1.31 -2.59
CA VAL A 162 5.26 2.08 -1.54
C VAL A 162 4.21 2.67 -0.62
N ILE A 163 4.30 2.34 0.68
CA ILE A 163 3.21 2.56 1.62
C ILE A 163 3.31 3.94 2.27
N CYS A 164 2.30 4.79 2.06
CA CYS A 164 2.08 6.04 2.79
C CYS A 164 3.34 6.94 2.80
N TRP A 165 3.85 7.34 3.95
CA TRP A 165 4.97 8.29 4.07
C TRP A 165 6.33 7.75 3.58
N GLU A 166 6.45 6.47 3.28
CA GLU A 166 7.61 5.97 2.53
C GLU A 166 7.77 6.66 1.17
N ASN A 167 6.66 7.15 0.60
CA ASN A 167 6.66 7.94 -0.63
C ASN A 167 7.47 9.24 -0.51
N TYR A 168 7.78 9.70 0.70
CA TYR A 168 8.69 10.82 0.95
C TYR A 168 10.17 10.43 1.01
N MET A 169 10.52 9.14 0.91
CA MET A 169 11.91 8.66 0.96
C MET A 169 12.53 8.71 -0.44
N PRO A 170 13.42 9.71 -0.76
CA PRO A 170 13.93 9.88 -2.13
C PRO A 170 14.78 8.67 -2.60
N LEU A 171 15.57 8.08 -1.69
CA LEU A 171 16.40 6.92 -2.03
C LEU A 171 15.57 5.68 -2.33
N LEU A 172 14.43 5.49 -1.64
CA LEU A 172 13.50 4.42 -1.92
C LEU A 172 12.86 4.60 -3.31
N ARG A 173 12.41 5.81 -3.63
CA ARG A 173 11.86 6.10 -4.95
C ARG A 173 12.87 5.79 -6.05
N MET A 174 14.10 6.26 -5.89
CA MET A 174 15.17 6.01 -6.86
C MET A 174 15.45 4.52 -7.04
N ALA A 175 15.47 3.73 -5.94
CA ALA A 175 15.63 2.28 -5.99
C ALA A 175 14.51 1.60 -6.79
N MET A 176 13.26 2.03 -6.59
CA MET A 176 12.11 1.45 -7.29
C MET A 176 12.07 1.86 -8.77
N TYR A 177 12.44 3.10 -9.12
CA TYR A 177 12.58 3.54 -10.51
C TYR A 177 13.65 2.72 -11.24
N ALA A 178 14.81 2.50 -10.60
CA ALA A 178 15.90 1.69 -11.16
C ALA A 178 15.51 0.24 -11.44
N LYS A 179 14.52 -0.29 -10.75
CA LYS A 179 13.93 -1.62 -11.01
C LYS A 179 12.90 -1.61 -12.15
N GLY A 180 12.65 -0.46 -12.77
CA GLY A 180 11.80 -0.33 -13.94
C GLY A 180 10.30 -0.21 -13.62
N THR A 181 9.93 0.45 -12.53
CA THR A 181 8.53 0.74 -12.20
C THR A 181 7.84 1.49 -13.35
N GLU A 182 6.70 0.97 -13.79
CA GLU A 182 5.79 1.57 -14.77
C GLU A 182 4.53 2.10 -14.11
N ILE A 183 4.06 1.40 -13.04
CA ILE A 183 2.90 1.77 -12.26
C ILE A 183 3.32 1.84 -10.78
N TRP A 184 3.24 3.02 -10.22
CA TRP A 184 3.54 3.30 -8.82
C TRP A 184 2.27 3.19 -7.99
N CYS A 185 2.14 2.14 -7.19
CA CYS A 185 1.01 1.95 -6.29
C CYS A 185 1.36 2.57 -4.92
N ALA A 186 0.50 3.47 -4.44
CA ALA A 186 0.67 4.18 -3.18
C ALA A 186 -0.52 3.97 -2.24
N PRO A 187 -0.63 2.79 -1.60
CA PRO A 187 -1.59 2.56 -0.52
C PRO A 187 -1.33 3.54 0.63
N THR A 188 -2.37 4.21 1.14
CA THR A 188 -2.20 5.24 2.16
C THR A 188 -3.41 5.42 3.06
N VAL A 189 -3.19 6.13 4.19
CA VAL A 189 -4.22 6.75 5.04
C VAL A 189 -4.03 8.28 5.13
N ASP A 190 -3.09 8.85 4.37
CA ASP A 190 -2.84 10.29 4.34
C ASP A 190 -3.83 10.99 3.41
N ALA A 191 -4.84 11.64 4.00
CA ALA A 191 -5.89 12.38 3.31
C ALA A 191 -5.61 13.89 3.17
N ARG A 192 -4.38 14.35 3.49
CA ARG A 192 -4.00 15.77 3.43
C ARG A 192 -3.83 16.23 1.98
N SER A 193 -4.07 17.53 1.73
CA SER A 193 -3.88 18.13 0.41
C SER A 193 -2.44 18.00 -0.12
N ALA A 194 -1.44 18.07 0.76
CA ALA A 194 -0.03 17.87 0.41
C ALA A 194 0.27 16.49 -0.20
N TRP A 195 -0.55 15.48 0.13
CA TRP A 195 -0.42 14.15 -0.47
C TRP A 195 -0.65 14.17 -1.98
N GLN A 196 -1.60 14.94 -2.46
CA GLN A 196 -1.90 15.06 -3.90
C GLN A 196 -0.68 15.61 -4.67
N SER A 197 -0.05 16.65 -4.14
CA SER A 197 1.19 17.22 -4.71
C SER A 197 2.33 16.21 -4.75
N THR A 198 2.44 15.37 -3.72
CA THR A 198 3.46 14.29 -3.67
C THR A 198 3.20 13.25 -4.76
N MET A 199 1.96 12.83 -4.97
CA MET A 199 1.61 11.86 -5.99
C MET A 199 1.89 12.39 -7.40
N GLN A 200 1.58 13.66 -7.66
CA GLN A 200 1.94 14.32 -8.93
C GLN A 200 3.46 14.41 -9.10
N HIS A 201 4.20 14.78 -8.04
CA HIS A 201 5.66 14.83 -8.08
C HIS A 201 6.27 13.47 -8.44
N ILE A 202 5.79 12.38 -7.84
CA ILE A 202 6.29 11.03 -8.11
C ILE A 202 6.03 10.63 -9.57
N ALA A 203 4.87 10.96 -10.11
CA ALA A 203 4.56 10.71 -11.52
C ALA A 203 5.52 11.46 -12.45
N LEU A 204 5.78 12.74 -12.17
CA LEU A 204 6.69 13.60 -12.92
C LEU A 204 8.16 13.15 -12.77
N GLU A 205 8.60 12.79 -11.56
CA GLU A 205 9.97 12.36 -11.27
C GLU A 205 10.27 11.00 -11.92
N GLY A 206 9.37 10.02 -11.73
CA GLY A 206 9.56 8.63 -12.18
C GLY A 206 9.10 8.35 -13.59
N ARG A 207 8.41 9.30 -14.24
CA ARG A 207 7.76 9.09 -15.56
C ARG A 207 6.98 7.79 -15.59
N CYS A 208 6.11 7.60 -14.60
CA CYS A 208 5.29 6.41 -14.40
C CYS A 208 3.85 6.81 -14.07
N PHE A 209 2.91 5.90 -14.28
CA PHE A 209 1.57 6.08 -13.75
C PHE A 209 1.60 5.96 -12.23
N VAL A 210 0.78 6.75 -11.53
CA VAL A 210 0.60 6.67 -10.08
C VAL A 210 -0.83 6.31 -9.75
N VAL A 211 -1.02 5.29 -8.91
CA VAL A 211 -2.33 4.89 -8.37
C VAL A 211 -2.25 4.96 -6.85
N SER A 212 -2.79 6.02 -6.28
CA SER A 212 -2.89 6.17 -4.83
C SER A 212 -4.28 5.77 -4.34
N ALA A 213 -4.35 4.79 -3.45
CA ALA A 213 -5.58 4.36 -2.80
C ALA A 213 -5.54 4.76 -1.32
N CYS A 214 -6.43 5.67 -0.93
CA CYS A 214 -6.58 6.14 0.45
C CYS A 214 -7.77 5.47 1.12
N GLN A 215 -7.69 5.23 2.44
CA GLN A 215 -8.90 4.88 3.19
C GLN A 215 -9.85 6.08 3.26
N TYR A 216 -11.14 5.80 3.33
CA TYR A 216 -12.14 6.73 3.82
C TYR A 216 -12.66 6.19 5.16
N GLN A 217 -12.55 6.96 6.22
CA GLN A 217 -13.13 6.63 7.52
C GLN A 217 -14.01 7.78 7.98
N ALA A 218 -15.30 7.51 8.10
CA ALA A 218 -16.29 8.48 8.56
C ALA A 218 -15.95 9.00 9.97
N SER A 219 -16.68 9.98 10.45
CA SER A 219 -16.50 10.52 11.80
C SER A 219 -16.75 9.47 12.91
N PRO A 220 -16.17 9.64 14.10
CA PRO A 220 -16.39 8.75 15.24
C PRO A 220 -17.87 8.52 15.54
N ALA A 221 -18.69 9.56 15.53
CA ALA A 221 -20.14 9.45 15.77
C ALA A 221 -20.82 8.52 14.78
N LYS A 222 -20.47 8.58 13.49
CA LYS A 222 -21.04 7.69 12.46
C LYS A 222 -20.59 6.24 12.60
N GLN A 223 -19.44 6.01 13.23
CA GLN A 223 -18.86 4.67 13.43
C GLN A 223 -19.17 4.08 14.83
N GLY A 224 -19.83 4.84 15.70
CA GLY A 224 -20.05 4.43 17.10
C GLY A 224 -18.74 4.35 17.91
N LEU A 225 -17.74 5.14 17.56
CA LEU A 225 -16.43 5.19 18.20
C LEU A 225 -16.33 6.40 19.12
N ASN A 226 -15.54 6.27 20.19
CA ASN A 226 -15.10 7.38 21.02
C ASN A 226 -13.57 7.47 20.96
N ILE A 227 -13.07 8.49 20.26
CA ILE A 227 -11.63 8.72 20.09
C ILE A 227 -11.24 9.95 20.89
N LYS A 228 -10.39 9.75 21.89
CA LYS A 228 -9.92 10.81 22.77
C LYS A 228 -9.26 11.94 21.96
N ASN A 229 -9.66 13.18 22.23
CA ASN A 229 -9.15 14.39 21.58
C ASN A 229 -9.47 14.50 20.07
N TRP A 230 -10.49 13.81 19.59
CA TRP A 230 -11.01 13.96 18.23
C TRP A 230 -12.48 14.40 18.29
N ALA A 231 -12.86 15.36 17.45
CA ALA A 231 -14.24 15.84 17.42
C ALA A 231 -15.17 14.74 16.87
N GLU A 232 -16.30 14.50 17.55
CA GLU A 232 -17.22 13.40 17.22
C GLU A 232 -17.70 13.40 15.77
N ASN A 233 -17.88 14.59 15.19
CA ASN A 233 -18.39 14.76 13.83
C ASN A 233 -17.29 15.01 12.79
N GLU A 234 -16.03 15.09 13.19
CA GLU A 234 -14.90 15.26 12.27
C GLU A 234 -14.54 13.92 11.62
N VAL A 235 -14.42 13.92 10.28
CA VAL A 235 -14.04 12.74 9.50
C VAL A 235 -12.65 12.28 9.90
N LEU A 236 -12.47 11.00 10.20
CA LEU A 236 -11.19 10.44 10.62
C LEU A 236 -10.15 10.42 9.49
N ILE A 237 -10.56 9.95 8.31
CA ILE A 237 -9.75 9.90 7.09
C ILE A 237 -10.66 10.25 5.92
N ASN A 238 -10.36 11.34 5.23
CA ASN A 238 -11.27 11.92 4.24
C ASN A 238 -11.11 11.34 2.82
N GLY A 239 -10.33 10.29 2.62
CA GLY A 239 -10.07 9.76 1.28
C GLY A 239 -9.01 10.56 0.53
N GLY A 240 -9.19 10.71 -0.78
CA GLY A 240 -8.26 11.39 -1.68
C GLY A 240 -7.56 10.43 -2.62
N SER A 241 -8.15 9.27 -2.90
CA SER A 241 -7.64 8.34 -3.92
C SER A 241 -7.57 9.02 -5.28
N VAL A 242 -6.47 8.81 -6.01
CA VAL A 242 -6.18 9.50 -7.26
C VAL A 242 -5.39 8.61 -8.21
N ILE A 243 -5.61 8.77 -9.51
CA ILE A 243 -4.83 8.15 -10.59
C ILE A 243 -4.21 9.27 -11.42
N ILE A 244 -2.90 9.20 -11.66
CA ILE A 244 -2.11 10.24 -12.29
C ILE A 244 -1.28 9.65 -13.42
N GLY A 245 -1.22 10.37 -14.53
CA GLY A 245 -0.41 10.03 -15.71
C GLY A 245 1.06 10.42 -15.55
N PRO A 246 1.95 9.90 -16.42
CA PRO A 246 3.41 10.10 -16.31
C PRO A 246 3.89 11.56 -16.43
N LEU A 247 3.03 12.46 -16.94
CA LEU A 247 3.29 13.90 -17.04
C LEU A 247 2.57 14.71 -15.94
N GLY A 248 2.04 14.04 -14.89
CA GLY A 248 1.41 14.69 -13.76
C GLY A 248 -0.07 15.00 -13.92
N ASP A 249 -0.67 14.64 -15.05
CA ASP A 249 -2.10 14.86 -15.31
C ASP A 249 -2.95 13.97 -14.42
N ILE A 250 -3.98 14.53 -13.79
CA ILE A 250 -4.95 13.76 -13.01
C ILE A 250 -5.89 13.06 -13.99
N LEU A 251 -5.83 11.73 -14.05
CA LEU A 251 -6.65 10.90 -14.91
C LEU A 251 -8.00 10.53 -14.27
N ALA A 252 -8.01 10.32 -12.94
CA ALA A 252 -9.23 10.08 -12.17
C ALA A 252 -9.05 10.52 -10.71
N GLY A 253 -10.13 11.00 -10.07
CA GLY A 253 -10.08 11.55 -8.71
C GLY A 253 -9.61 13.00 -8.67
N PRO A 254 -9.13 13.53 -7.50
CA PRO A 254 -9.16 12.84 -6.22
C PRO A 254 -10.57 12.63 -5.66
N LEU A 255 -10.84 11.46 -5.10
CA LEU A 255 -12.12 11.13 -4.47
C LEU A 255 -12.06 11.45 -2.97
N PHE A 256 -12.85 12.42 -2.52
CA PHE A 256 -12.95 12.78 -1.11
C PHE A 256 -14.35 12.58 -0.56
N GLY A 257 -14.44 12.33 0.74
CA GLY A 257 -15.68 12.38 1.52
C GLY A 257 -16.57 11.14 1.43
N GLU A 258 -16.21 10.14 0.63
CA GLU A 258 -17.02 8.93 0.43
C GLU A 258 -16.19 7.70 0.09
N GLU A 259 -16.81 6.53 0.17
CA GLU A 259 -16.27 5.29 -0.38
C GLU A 259 -16.60 5.19 -1.87
N GLY A 260 -15.68 4.65 -2.68
CA GLY A 260 -15.90 4.51 -4.10
C GLY A 260 -14.77 3.80 -4.84
N LEU A 261 -15.01 3.58 -6.11
CA LEU A 261 -14.03 3.07 -7.06
C LEU A 261 -13.79 4.15 -8.11
N ILE A 262 -12.54 4.53 -8.31
CA ILE A 262 -12.10 5.36 -9.42
C ILE A 262 -11.28 4.53 -10.40
N SER A 263 -11.41 4.77 -11.68
CA SER A 263 -10.74 4.02 -12.74
C SER A 263 -10.27 4.93 -13.85
N ALA A 264 -9.22 4.54 -14.53
CA ALA A 264 -8.71 5.22 -15.71
C ALA A 264 -8.24 4.21 -16.75
N ASP A 265 -8.56 4.50 -18.02
CA ASP A 265 -7.93 3.84 -19.16
C ASP A 265 -6.60 4.54 -19.44
N ILE A 266 -5.54 3.76 -19.56
CA ILE A 266 -4.16 4.25 -19.76
C ILE A 266 -3.54 3.63 -21.00
N ASN A 267 -2.62 4.36 -21.63
CA ASN A 267 -1.79 3.83 -22.70
C ASN A 267 -0.35 3.71 -22.23
N MET A 268 0.18 2.49 -22.18
CA MET A 268 1.55 2.22 -21.73
C MET A 268 2.64 2.90 -22.56
N ASP A 269 2.36 3.29 -23.82
CA ASP A 269 3.29 4.08 -24.63
C ASP A 269 3.55 5.48 -24.07
N ASP A 270 2.67 6.00 -23.21
CA ASP A 270 2.82 7.32 -22.60
C ASP A 270 4.01 7.37 -21.64
N ILE A 271 4.43 6.23 -21.09
CA ILE A 271 5.68 6.11 -20.31
C ILE A 271 6.88 6.41 -21.19
N THR A 272 6.97 5.77 -22.36
CA THR A 272 8.09 5.99 -23.29
C THR A 272 8.10 7.42 -23.82
N LYS A 273 6.93 7.97 -24.15
CA LYS A 273 6.80 9.37 -24.61
C LYS A 273 7.24 10.35 -23.53
N SER A 274 6.85 10.12 -22.29
CA SER A 274 7.20 11.01 -21.15
C SER A 274 8.69 10.95 -20.78
N ARG A 275 9.34 9.80 -21.00
CA ARG A 275 10.78 9.62 -20.77
C ARG A 275 11.67 10.24 -21.83
N TYR A 276 11.10 10.80 -22.88
CA TYR A 276 11.87 11.46 -23.95
C TYR A 276 12.72 12.62 -23.43
N ASP A 277 12.17 13.45 -22.57
CA ASP A 277 12.81 14.66 -22.03
C ASP A 277 13.44 14.45 -20.64
N MET A 278 13.02 13.42 -19.91
CA MET A 278 13.55 13.14 -18.57
C MET A 278 13.43 11.65 -18.22
N ASP A 279 14.56 11.01 -17.95
CA ASP A 279 14.64 9.67 -17.39
C ASP A 279 15.71 9.64 -16.30
N VAL A 280 15.27 9.67 -15.03
CA VAL A 280 16.15 9.80 -13.85
C VAL A 280 17.08 8.60 -13.66
N ILE A 281 16.78 7.46 -14.28
CA ILE A 281 17.63 6.26 -14.26
C ILE A 281 18.35 6.02 -15.59
N GLY A 282 18.04 6.83 -16.62
CA GLY A 282 18.64 6.80 -17.94
C GLY A 282 19.51 8.03 -18.20
N HIS A 283 19.12 8.87 -19.18
CA HIS A 283 19.95 9.99 -19.67
C HIS A 283 20.05 11.17 -18.68
N TYR A 284 19.26 11.20 -17.59
CA TYR A 284 19.43 12.15 -16.46
C TYR A 284 20.24 11.56 -15.31
N ALA A 285 20.58 10.26 -15.33
CA ALA A 285 21.44 9.67 -14.32
C ALA A 285 22.88 10.17 -14.44
N ARG A 286 23.55 10.33 -13.31
CA ARG A 286 24.97 10.71 -13.22
C ARG A 286 25.71 9.70 -12.34
N PRO A 287 25.88 8.44 -12.82
CA PRO A 287 26.56 7.38 -12.06
C PRO A 287 28.04 7.67 -11.79
N ASP A 288 28.61 8.64 -12.52
CA ASP A 288 29.94 9.20 -12.28
C ASP A 288 30.01 10.13 -11.06
N VAL A 289 28.83 10.58 -10.54
CA VAL A 289 28.71 11.53 -9.40
C VAL A 289 28.01 10.89 -8.22
N PHE A 290 26.97 10.10 -8.47
CA PHE A 290 26.10 9.53 -7.43
C PHE A 290 26.05 8.02 -7.52
N GLU A 291 26.22 7.35 -6.39
CA GLU A 291 26.06 5.91 -6.24
C GLU A 291 24.98 5.62 -5.20
N LEU A 292 23.95 4.86 -5.58
CA LEU A 292 22.95 4.33 -4.65
C LEU A 292 23.17 2.81 -4.51
N ARG A 293 23.43 2.36 -3.28
CA ARG A 293 23.52 0.95 -2.92
C ARG A 293 22.29 0.55 -2.12
N VAL A 294 21.63 -0.51 -2.53
CA VAL A 294 20.46 -1.07 -1.83
C VAL A 294 20.84 -2.43 -1.28
N ASN A 295 20.67 -2.61 0.03
CA ASN A 295 20.87 -3.92 0.64
C ASN A 295 19.54 -4.69 0.62
N GLU A 296 19.46 -5.71 -0.22
CA GLU A 296 18.29 -6.57 -0.38
C GLU A 296 18.40 -7.89 0.39
N THR A 297 19.39 -8.02 1.26
CA THR A 297 19.54 -9.21 2.11
C THR A 297 18.45 -9.22 3.19
N PRO A 298 17.68 -10.33 3.32
CA PRO A 298 16.72 -10.47 4.42
C PRO A 298 17.37 -10.35 5.79
N ARG A 299 16.79 -9.53 6.66
CA ARG A 299 17.23 -9.45 8.06
C ARG A 299 16.58 -10.56 8.86
N GLN A 300 17.38 -11.47 9.34
CA GLN A 300 16.96 -12.55 10.25
C GLN A 300 17.43 -12.22 11.67
N SER A 301 16.55 -12.45 12.66
CA SER A 301 16.90 -12.30 14.07
C SER A 301 17.91 -13.34 14.53
N VAL A 302 17.92 -14.51 13.87
CA VAL A 302 18.83 -15.64 14.16
C VAL A 302 19.24 -16.25 12.83
N THR A 303 20.54 -16.42 12.65
CA THR A 303 21.12 -17.25 11.58
C THR A 303 21.67 -18.51 12.22
N THR A 304 21.16 -19.65 11.81
CA THR A 304 21.70 -20.96 12.24
C THR A 304 22.58 -21.51 11.12
N PHE A 305 23.72 -22.01 11.48
CA PHE A 305 24.60 -22.78 10.60
C PHE A 305 24.98 -24.07 11.32
N ILE A 306 25.11 -25.12 10.54
CA ILE A 306 25.62 -26.42 11.00
C ILE A 306 27.07 -26.46 10.50
N GLU A 307 28.02 -26.63 11.40
CA GLU A 307 29.40 -26.95 11.00
C GLU A 307 29.35 -28.32 10.33
N GLU A 308 29.76 -28.43 9.07
CA GLU A 308 30.03 -29.73 8.47
C GLU A 308 31.29 -30.25 9.09
N ASP A 309 31.24 -31.40 9.79
CA ASP A 309 32.41 -32.11 10.27
C ASP A 309 33.28 -32.49 9.06
N ASP A 310 34.54 -32.00 9.02
CA ASP A 310 35.55 -32.30 8.01
C ASP A 310 35.90 -33.80 8.00
#